data_93080e7f19ef2111e0f814c73f37d8af
#
_entry.id   93080e7f19ef2111e0f814c73f37d8af
#
_cell.length_a   1.000
_cell.length_b   1.000
_cell.length_c   1.000
_cell.angle_alpha   90.00
_cell.angle_beta   90.00
_cell.angle_gamma   90.00
#
_symmetry.space_group_name_H-M   'P 1'
#
loop_
_entity.id
_entity.type
_entity.pdbx_description
1 polymer ?
#
loop_
_entity_poly.entity_id
_entity_poly.type
_entity_poly.pdbx_seq_one_letter_code
_entity_poly.pdbx_strand_id
1 'polypeptide(L)'
;MAEVDTDTTIFVGRSSKPEVLTLAMANRHGLVTGATGTGKTVTLQILAEGLSRAGVSVFAADIKGDLSGISERGEAKKAFVSRAKSLGLDYQADQFPVVFWDLFGDQGHPIRATILEVGPLLLSRLMDLNEVQEGVLNICFRVADEQGLLVLDLKDLRAMLGYISDHAAELTAHYGNVSKTTIGTIQRALLVLENQGGNQFFGEPALDLKDFIRTDRDGRGYVNILAADKLMSNPRLYATFLLWLLSELFEQLPEVGDLPKPKLCFFFDEAHLLFTDAPKALLDKIEQVVRLIRSKGVGVYFVTQNPLDVPDKVLAQLGNRVQHALRAFTPRDQKAVKAAAETFRPNPNLDTAKVIMELGKGEALVSFLEGNGTPSMVERCMIRPPSGRVGPISEDERKALMASSPVKGKYDQAIDRESAYEILQKRMQEGTDEEPLDGSPPSDKTAQASASGGFAGVMAWITEIVHSIFGTGHGRRTRLTRGQKVARQVTRSVTNQIAGKIAADIGKSIGGKAGSSVGRAIVRGTMGGILRR
;
A
#
# COMPACT_ATOMS: atom_id res chain seq x y z
N MET A 1 -31.18 23.68 19.94
CA MET A 1 -30.58 22.57 19.16
C MET A 1 -29.12 22.58 19.52
N ALA A 2 -28.52 21.44 19.87
CA ALA A 2 -27.07 21.41 20.04
C ALA A 2 -26.42 21.75 18.68
N GLU A 3 -25.67 22.82 18.63
CA GLU A 3 -24.93 23.27 17.48
C GLU A 3 -23.85 22.21 17.21
N VAL A 4 -23.83 21.65 16.01
CA VAL A 4 -22.82 20.66 15.63
C VAL A 4 -21.53 21.44 15.39
N ASP A 5 -20.52 21.21 16.21
CA ASP A 5 -19.19 21.77 16.03
C ASP A 5 -18.55 21.19 14.77
N THR A 6 -18.53 21.97 13.69
CA THR A 6 -18.00 21.58 12.38
C THR A 6 -16.47 21.54 12.32
N ASP A 7 -15.77 22.10 13.31
CA ASP A 7 -14.31 22.15 13.35
C ASP A 7 -13.73 20.83 13.88
N THR A 8 -14.48 20.11 14.69
CA THR A 8 -14.05 18.87 15.34
C THR A 8 -14.85 17.63 14.93
N THR A 9 -15.98 17.83 14.23
CA THR A 9 -16.89 16.73 13.87
C THR A 9 -17.41 16.84 12.44
N ILE A 10 -17.74 15.69 11.86
CA ILE A 10 -18.43 15.57 10.57
C ILE A 10 -19.88 15.14 10.86
N PHE A 11 -20.83 15.98 10.52
CA PHE A 11 -22.25 15.61 10.60
C PHE A 11 -22.59 14.64 9.47
N VAL A 12 -22.97 13.42 9.83
CA VAL A 12 -23.31 12.34 8.89
C VAL A 12 -24.83 12.26 8.68
N GLY A 13 -25.60 12.50 9.72
CA GLY A 13 -27.05 12.44 9.64
C GLY A 13 -27.70 12.63 11.01
N ARG A 14 -28.96 12.25 11.15
CA ARG A 14 -29.71 12.40 12.38
C ARG A 14 -30.55 11.14 12.69
N SER A 15 -30.46 10.73 13.93
CA SER A 15 -31.38 9.80 14.59
C SER A 15 -32.30 10.58 15.53
N SER A 16 -32.43 10.21 16.78
CA SER A 16 -32.99 11.03 17.86
C SER A 16 -32.08 12.22 18.20
N LYS A 17 -30.80 12.14 17.82
CA LYS A 17 -29.73 13.11 18.02
C LYS A 17 -28.95 13.32 16.73
N PRO A 18 -28.09 14.35 16.64
CA PRO A 18 -27.09 14.45 15.57
C PRO A 18 -26.12 13.25 15.63
N GLU A 19 -25.93 12.58 14.51
CA GLU A 19 -24.92 11.53 14.36
C GLU A 19 -23.69 12.10 13.68
N VAL A 20 -22.59 12.14 14.43
CA VAL A 20 -21.34 12.80 14.02
C VAL A 20 -20.15 11.87 14.12
N LEU A 21 -19.27 11.95 13.14
CA LEU A 21 -17.94 11.34 13.18
C LEU A 21 -16.97 12.38 13.77
N THR A 22 -16.40 12.09 14.92
CA THR A 22 -15.37 12.94 15.54
C THR A 22 -14.06 12.82 14.76
N LEU A 23 -13.47 13.95 14.35
CA LEU A 23 -12.24 13.97 13.55
C LEU A 23 -11.06 13.29 14.25
N ALA A 24 -10.91 13.49 15.57
CA ALA A 24 -9.87 12.81 16.37
C ALA A 24 -10.04 11.26 16.40
N MET A 25 -11.24 10.76 16.07
CA MET A 25 -11.52 9.32 16.01
C MET A 25 -11.59 8.79 14.56
N ALA A 26 -11.44 9.64 13.55
CA ALA A 26 -11.53 9.22 12.16
C ALA A 26 -10.35 8.34 11.71
N ASN A 27 -9.19 8.42 12.36
CA ASN A 27 -8.06 7.50 12.15
C ASN A 27 -8.21 6.14 12.86
N ARG A 28 -9.32 5.92 13.59
CA ARG A 28 -9.67 4.63 14.22
C ARG A 28 -10.41 3.69 13.27
N HIS A 29 -10.27 3.94 12.01
CA HIS A 29 -10.79 3.16 10.89
C HIS A 29 -12.32 3.02 10.90
N GLY A 30 -12.87 2.51 9.80
CA GLY A 30 -14.30 2.34 9.70
C GLY A 30 -14.75 1.30 8.68
N LEU A 31 -16.04 0.99 8.74
CA LEU A 31 -16.70 0.07 7.85
C LEU A 31 -18.02 0.70 7.35
N VAL A 32 -18.21 0.71 6.03
CA VAL A 32 -19.48 1.10 5.40
C VAL A 32 -19.99 -0.10 4.62
N THR A 33 -21.11 -0.66 5.05
CA THR A 33 -21.67 -1.88 4.43
C THR A 33 -23.12 -1.69 4.01
N GLY A 34 -23.58 -2.56 3.11
CA GLY A 34 -24.96 -2.59 2.65
C GLY A 34 -25.12 -3.09 1.22
N ALA A 35 -26.30 -3.51 0.85
CA ALA A 35 -26.61 -3.98 -0.50
C ALA A 35 -26.40 -2.87 -1.56
N THR A 36 -26.28 -3.26 -2.82
CA THR A 36 -26.16 -2.33 -3.94
C THR A 36 -27.36 -1.38 -4.00
N GLY A 37 -27.12 -0.09 -4.24
CA GLY A 37 -28.15 0.93 -4.37
C GLY A 37 -28.78 1.43 -3.07
N THR A 38 -28.28 1.01 -1.89
CA THR A 38 -28.82 1.43 -0.58
C THR A 38 -28.29 2.76 -0.08
N GLY A 39 -27.18 3.27 -0.64
CA GLY A 39 -26.63 4.59 -0.31
C GLY A 39 -25.17 4.59 0.15
N LYS A 40 -24.43 3.49 0.03
CA LYS A 40 -23.01 3.42 0.43
C LYS A 40 -22.15 4.51 -0.21
N THR A 41 -22.20 4.68 -1.54
CA THR A 41 -21.43 5.70 -2.27
C THR A 41 -21.76 7.11 -1.80
N VAL A 42 -23.05 7.39 -1.50
CA VAL A 42 -23.47 8.69 -0.94
C VAL A 42 -22.89 8.90 0.45
N THR A 43 -22.88 7.88 1.30
CA THR A 43 -22.24 7.97 2.63
C THR A 43 -20.74 8.19 2.50
N LEU A 44 -20.05 7.47 1.59
CA LEU A 44 -18.64 7.69 1.30
C LEU A 44 -18.40 9.13 0.85
N GLN A 45 -19.22 9.65 -0.08
CA GLN A 45 -19.11 11.04 -0.54
C GLN A 45 -19.28 12.03 0.61
N ILE A 46 -20.25 11.83 1.50
CA ILE A 46 -20.51 12.68 2.67
C ILE A 46 -19.30 12.70 3.63
N LEU A 47 -18.72 11.54 3.88
CA LEU A 47 -17.51 11.43 4.71
C LEU A 47 -16.33 12.14 4.05
N ALA A 48 -16.11 11.94 2.74
CA ALA A 48 -15.07 12.60 1.97
C ALA A 48 -15.23 14.13 1.95
N GLU A 49 -16.46 14.63 1.75
CA GLU A 49 -16.79 16.07 1.84
C GLU A 49 -16.45 16.66 3.20
N GLY A 50 -16.85 15.95 4.29
CA GLY A 50 -16.60 16.41 5.65
C GLY A 50 -15.12 16.43 6.00
N LEU A 51 -14.38 15.37 5.61
CA LEU A 51 -12.92 15.29 5.77
C LEU A 51 -12.21 16.40 4.99
N SER A 52 -12.59 16.60 3.72
CA SER A 52 -12.01 17.65 2.87
C SER A 52 -12.22 19.04 3.48
N ARG A 53 -13.43 19.38 3.94
CA ARG A 53 -13.70 20.66 4.64
C ARG A 53 -12.84 20.83 5.88
N ALA A 54 -12.61 19.76 6.62
CA ALA A 54 -11.74 19.78 7.79
C ALA A 54 -10.23 19.85 7.45
N GLY A 55 -9.86 19.95 6.17
CA GLY A 55 -8.46 19.97 5.72
C GLY A 55 -7.77 18.62 5.81
N VAL A 56 -8.53 17.52 5.80
CA VAL A 56 -8.01 16.15 5.76
C VAL A 56 -8.06 15.66 4.33
N SER A 57 -6.94 15.20 3.82
CA SER A 57 -6.89 14.59 2.48
C SER A 57 -7.62 13.24 2.47
N VAL A 58 -8.21 12.93 1.34
CA VAL A 58 -8.94 11.67 1.13
C VAL A 58 -8.36 10.94 -0.07
N PHE A 59 -8.26 9.62 0.01
CA PHE A 59 -8.06 8.76 -1.15
C PHE A 59 -9.26 7.80 -1.24
N ALA A 60 -9.85 7.69 -2.42
CA ALA A 60 -10.95 6.79 -2.66
C ALA A 60 -10.81 6.10 -4.02
N ALA A 61 -10.97 4.78 -4.05
CA ALA A 61 -11.12 4.06 -5.30
C ALA A 61 -12.57 4.17 -5.79
N ASP A 62 -12.76 4.59 -7.03
CA ASP A 62 -14.07 4.79 -7.65
C ASP A 62 -14.25 3.79 -8.81
N ILE A 63 -14.95 2.70 -8.52
CA ILE A 63 -15.16 1.61 -9.47
C ILE A 63 -16.24 1.97 -10.51
N LYS A 64 -17.22 2.77 -10.11
CA LYS A 64 -18.38 3.11 -10.95
C LYS A 64 -18.30 4.49 -11.58
N GLY A 65 -17.30 5.27 -11.20
CA GLY A 65 -17.19 6.68 -11.60
C GLY A 65 -18.14 7.62 -10.85
N ASP A 66 -18.98 7.10 -9.96
CA ASP A 66 -20.06 7.85 -9.30
C ASP A 66 -19.54 8.90 -8.29
N LEU A 67 -18.36 8.67 -7.70
CA LEU A 67 -17.77 9.59 -6.73
C LEU A 67 -17.17 10.83 -7.40
N SER A 68 -16.84 10.75 -8.67
CA SER A 68 -16.20 11.84 -9.41
C SER A 68 -17.00 13.15 -9.37
N GLY A 69 -18.34 13.07 -9.22
CA GLY A 69 -19.21 14.24 -9.09
C GLY A 69 -18.94 15.14 -7.89
N ILE A 70 -18.21 14.67 -6.87
CA ILE A 70 -17.81 15.50 -5.71
C ILE A 70 -16.99 16.75 -6.14
N SER A 71 -16.31 16.69 -7.30
CA SER A 71 -15.55 17.79 -7.88
C SER A 71 -16.42 18.93 -8.40
N GLU A 72 -17.70 18.66 -8.59
CA GLU A 72 -18.65 19.61 -9.16
C GLU A 72 -19.69 20.04 -8.14
N ARG A 73 -20.18 21.27 -8.31
CA ARG A 73 -21.19 21.81 -7.40
C ARG A 73 -22.47 20.98 -7.46
N GLY A 74 -22.99 20.62 -6.30
CA GLY A 74 -24.22 19.87 -6.18
C GLY A 74 -25.45 20.66 -6.68
N GLU A 75 -26.51 19.93 -6.96
CA GLU A 75 -27.78 20.49 -7.40
C GLU A 75 -28.81 20.48 -6.27
N ALA A 76 -29.54 21.58 -6.10
CA ALA A 76 -30.62 21.68 -5.12
C ALA A 76 -31.87 20.89 -5.57
N LYS A 77 -31.71 19.57 -5.78
CA LYS A 77 -32.83 18.67 -6.12
C LYS A 77 -33.89 18.68 -4.99
N LYS A 78 -35.17 18.71 -5.38
CA LYS A 78 -36.27 18.72 -4.42
C LYS A 78 -36.11 17.66 -3.31
N ALA A 79 -35.67 16.45 -3.65
CA ALA A 79 -35.43 15.37 -2.69
C ALA A 79 -34.32 15.71 -1.67
N PHE A 80 -33.22 16.35 -2.11
CA PHE A 80 -32.11 16.74 -1.23
C PHE A 80 -32.50 17.90 -0.32
N VAL A 81 -33.15 18.91 -0.88
CA VAL A 81 -33.66 20.06 -0.09
C VAL A 81 -34.65 19.60 0.95
N SER A 82 -35.61 18.74 0.58
CA SER A 82 -36.60 18.20 1.51
C SER A 82 -35.95 17.37 2.63
N ARG A 83 -34.95 16.53 2.28
CA ARG A 83 -34.19 15.74 3.26
C ARG A 83 -33.37 16.63 4.19
N ALA A 84 -32.64 17.60 3.66
CA ALA A 84 -31.87 18.54 4.49
C ALA A 84 -32.81 19.23 5.51
N LYS A 85 -33.95 19.73 5.04
CA LYS A 85 -34.94 20.37 5.89
C LYS A 85 -35.49 19.44 6.98
N SER A 86 -35.74 18.16 6.67
CA SER A 86 -36.18 17.16 7.66
C SER A 86 -35.11 16.88 8.73
N LEU A 87 -33.83 17.11 8.43
CA LEU A 87 -32.72 16.98 9.37
C LEU A 87 -32.43 18.29 10.14
N GLY A 88 -33.18 19.36 9.86
CA GLY A 88 -32.96 20.68 10.44
C GLY A 88 -31.79 21.43 9.84
N LEU A 89 -31.45 21.14 8.56
CA LEU A 89 -30.40 21.76 7.80
C LEU A 89 -30.94 22.56 6.63
N ASP A 90 -30.22 23.62 6.25
CA ASP A 90 -30.36 24.25 4.94
C ASP A 90 -29.45 23.56 3.95
N TYR A 91 -30.01 23.11 2.82
CA TYR A 91 -29.19 22.48 1.77
C TYR A 91 -28.25 23.50 1.13
N GLN A 92 -26.96 23.26 1.22
CA GLN A 92 -25.95 24.08 0.58
C GLN A 92 -25.17 23.22 -0.44
N ALA A 93 -25.29 23.60 -1.71
CA ALA A 93 -24.51 23.02 -2.77
C ALA A 93 -23.06 23.52 -2.70
N ASP A 94 -22.10 22.61 -2.83
CA ASP A 94 -20.67 22.88 -2.73
C ASP A 94 -19.89 22.03 -3.73
N GLN A 95 -18.60 22.28 -3.91
CA GLN A 95 -17.68 21.49 -4.71
C GLN A 95 -16.37 21.32 -3.93
N PHE A 96 -15.61 20.28 -4.23
CA PHE A 96 -14.41 19.94 -3.48
C PHE A 96 -13.19 19.79 -4.40
N PRO A 97 -11.98 20.10 -3.92
CA PRO A 97 -10.76 19.96 -4.70
C PRO A 97 -10.49 18.46 -4.93
N VAL A 98 -10.31 18.08 -6.21
CA VAL A 98 -10.10 16.68 -6.60
C VAL A 98 -8.83 16.54 -7.43
N VAL A 99 -8.12 15.42 -7.23
CA VAL A 99 -7.10 14.92 -8.15
C VAL A 99 -7.55 13.55 -8.64
N PHE A 100 -7.62 13.38 -9.95
CA PHE A 100 -7.94 12.10 -10.57
C PHE A 100 -6.67 11.31 -10.86
N TRP A 101 -6.71 10.04 -10.48
CA TRP A 101 -5.64 9.08 -10.68
C TRP A 101 -6.14 7.88 -11.48
N ASP A 102 -5.26 7.29 -12.27
CA ASP A 102 -5.56 6.08 -13.06
C ASP A 102 -4.28 5.28 -13.29
N LEU A 103 -4.32 3.97 -13.12
CA LEU A 103 -3.14 3.14 -13.41
C LEU A 103 -2.81 3.13 -14.90
N PHE A 104 -3.81 3.33 -15.75
CA PHE A 104 -3.65 3.31 -17.22
C PHE A 104 -3.47 4.71 -17.83
N GLY A 105 -3.70 5.77 -17.06
CA GLY A 105 -3.52 7.15 -17.50
C GLY A 105 -4.62 7.69 -18.41
N ASP A 106 -5.75 6.98 -18.55
CA ASP A 106 -6.85 7.39 -19.45
C ASP A 106 -7.82 8.38 -18.80
N GLN A 107 -8.09 8.18 -17.51
CA GLN A 107 -9.08 8.95 -16.75
C GLN A 107 -8.50 9.79 -15.61
N GLY A 108 -7.19 9.73 -15.42
CA GLY A 108 -6.47 10.40 -14.34
C GLY A 108 -4.98 10.46 -14.61
N HIS A 109 -4.23 11.11 -13.71
CA HIS A 109 -2.77 11.08 -13.77
C HIS A 109 -2.29 9.66 -13.54
N PRO A 110 -1.33 9.16 -14.34
CA PRO A 110 -0.81 7.82 -14.18
C PRO A 110 -0.18 7.60 -12.80
N ILE A 111 -0.53 6.50 -12.16
CA ILE A 111 0.18 6.04 -10.97
C ILE A 111 1.15 4.95 -11.38
N ARG A 112 2.42 5.14 -11.01
CA ARG A 112 3.45 4.12 -11.21
C ARG A 112 4.13 3.78 -9.91
N ALA A 113 4.60 2.54 -9.84
CA ALA A 113 5.47 2.02 -8.80
C ALA A 113 6.66 1.32 -9.44
N THR A 114 7.81 1.35 -8.82
CA THR A 114 8.92 0.52 -9.27
C THR A 114 8.74 -0.92 -8.79
N ILE A 115 9.30 -1.86 -9.52
CA ILE A 115 9.31 -3.28 -9.13
C ILE A 115 9.93 -3.45 -7.72
N LEU A 116 10.98 -2.68 -7.42
CA LEU A 116 11.64 -2.69 -6.10
C LEU A 116 10.71 -2.23 -4.97
N GLU A 117 9.88 -1.20 -5.19
CA GLU A 117 8.93 -0.71 -4.19
C GLU A 117 7.80 -1.71 -3.92
N VAL A 118 7.30 -2.39 -4.95
CA VAL A 118 6.25 -3.40 -4.78
C VAL A 118 6.78 -4.65 -4.08
N GLY A 119 8.00 -5.04 -4.37
CA GLY A 119 8.68 -6.15 -3.70
C GLY A 119 8.16 -7.54 -4.08
N PRO A 120 8.92 -8.59 -3.71
CA PRO A 120 8.67 -9.95 -4.17
C PRO A 120 7.35 -10.55 -3.67
N LEU A 121 6.91 -10.22 -2.45
CA LEU A 121 5.67 -10.76 -1.87
C LEU A 121 4.42 -10.34 -2.67
N LEU A 122 4.29 -9.04 -2.94
CA LEU A 122 3.14 -8.52 -3.68
C LEU A 122 3.19 -8.93 -5.16
N LEU A 123 4.40 -8.97 -5.74
CA LEU A 123 4.59 -9.48 -7.11
C LEU A 123 4.24 -10.96 -7.24
N SER A 124 4.62 -11.79 -6.26
CA SER A 124 4.26 -13.21 -6.25
C SER A 124 2.75 -13.40 -6.25
N ARG A 125 2.02 -12.61 -5.46
CA ARG A 125 0.57 -12.62 -5.49
C ARG A 125 0.00 -12.17 -6.82
N LEU A 126 0.51 -11.05 -7.36
CA LEU A 126 0.04 -10.49 -8.63
C LEU A 126 0.18 -11.50 -9.77
N MET A 127 1.29 -12.23 -9.79
CA MET A 127 1.60 -13.25 -10.79
C MET A 127 1.09 -14.66 -10.45
N ASP A 128 0.39 -14.85 -9.32
CA ASP A 128 -0.12 -16.17 -8.86
C ASP A 128 0.97 -17.22 -8.70
N LEU A 129 2.09 -16.84 -8.09
CA LEU A 129 3.23 -17.73 -7.90
C LEU A 129 3.05 -18.59 -6.65
N ASN A 130 3.54 -19.82 -6.71
CA ASN A 130 3.65 -20.71 -5.55
C ASN A 130 4.91 -20.40 -4.72
N GLU A 131 5.04 -21.02 -3.53
CA GLU A 131 6.15 -20.78 -2.59
C GLU A 131 7.55 -21.01 -3.20
N VAL A 132 7.70 -21.99 -4.12
CA VAL A 132 8.98 -22.28 -4.79
C VAL A 132 9.33 -21.16 -5.77
N GLN A 133 8.35 -20.66 -6.51
CA GLN A 133 8.51 -19.56 -7.46
C GLN A 133 8.75 -18.23 -6.73
N GLU A 134 8.04 -17.99 -5.63
CA GLU A 134 8.28 -16.85 -4.76
C GLU A 134 9.71 -16.89 -4.18
N GLY A 135 10.20 -18.08 -3.80
CA GLY A 135 11.59 -18.25 -3.36
C GLY A 135 12.61 -17.82 -4.41
N VAL A 136 12.41 -18.20 -5.68
CA VAL A 136 13.27 -17.77 -6.79
C VAL A 136 13.16 -16.27 -7.04
N LEU A 137 11.97 -15.69 -6.94
CA LEU A 137 11.78 -14.25 -7.05
C LEU A 137 12.50 -13.50 -5.92
N ASN A 138 12.46 -13.98 -4.68
CA ASN A 138 13.23 -13.42 -3.57
C ASN A 138 14.74 -13.46 -3.83
N ILE A 139 15.26 -14.55 -4.43
CA ILE A 139 16.67 -14.63 -4.84
C ILE A 139 16.98 -13.57 -5.90
N CYS A 140 16.06 -13.35 -6.87
CA CYS A 140 16.21 -12.34 -7.91
C CYS A 140 16.39 -10.93 -7.30
N PHE A 141 15.56 -10.55 -6.35
CA PHE A 141 15.66 -9.27 -5.65
C PHE A 141 16.96 -9.17 -4.83
N ARG A 142 17.35 -10.26 -4.17
CA ARG A 142 18.59 -10.31 -3.39
C ARG A 142 19.83 -10.12 -4.25
N VAL A 143 19.91 -10.79 -5.39
CA VAL A 143 21.02 -10.66 -6.35
C VAL A 143 21.05 -9.25 -6.96
N ALA A 144 19.88 -8.67 -7.28
CA ALA A 144 19.81 -7.30 -7.78
C ALA A 144 20.36 -6.29 -6.76
N ASP A 145 19.99 -6.42 -5.48
CA ASP A 145 20.47 -5.58 -4.38
C ASP A 145 21.99 -5.71 -4.19
N GLU A 146 22.51 -6.94 -4.16
CA GLU A 146 23.94 -7.21 -3.99
C GLU A 146 24.80 -6.70 -5.14
N GLN A 147 24.27 -6.67 -6.36
CA GLN A 147 24.94 -6.16 -7.54
C GLN A 147 24.67 -4.68 -7.84
N GLY A 148 23.85 -4.02 -7.02
CA GLY A 148 23.47 -2.62 -7.20
C GLY A 148 22.64 -2.37 -8.46
N LEU A 149 21.90 -3.39 -8.95
CA LEU A 149 21.07 -3.31 -10.15
C LEU A 149 19.67 -2.78 -9.77
N LEU A 150 19.26 -1.69 -10.42
CA LEU A 150 17.94 -1.11 -10.21
C LEU A 150 16.92 -1.86 -11.06
N VAL A 151 15.95 -2.49 -10.39
CA VAL A 151 14.83 -3.18 -11.04
C VAL A 151 13.62 -2.26 -10.96
N LEU A 152 13.40 -1.43 -11.98
CA LEU A 152 12.41 -0.37 -11.99
C LEU A 152 11.10 -0.80 -12.64
N ASP A 153 11.19 -1.57 -13.72
CA ASP A 153 10.05 -2.00 -14.52
C ASP A 153 10.07 -3.51 -14.85
N LEU A 154 9.12 -3.95 -15.69
CA LEU A 154 8.99 -5.36 -16.04
C LEU A 154 10.12 -5.84 -16.98
N LYS A 155 10.72 -4.95 -17.81
CA LYS A 155 11.87 -5.31 -18.65
C LYS A 155 13.10 -5.62 -17.80
N ASP A 156 13.30 -4.86 -16.72
CA ASP A 156 14.39 -5.10 -15.75
C ASP A 156 14.20 -6.46 -15.05
N LEU A 157 12.98 -6.72 -14.54
CA LEU A 157 12.69 -8.00 -13.89
C LEU A 157 12.90 -9.17 -14.84
N ARG A 158 12.52 -9.02 -16.11
CA ARG A 158 12.75 -10.05 -17.14
C ARG A 158 14.24 -10.28 -17.38
N ALA A 159 15.03 -9.22 -17.49
CA ALA A 159 16.47 -9.29 -17.66
C ALA A 159 17.14 -9.96 -16.45
N MET A 160 16.73 -9.60 -15.24
CA MET A 160 17.21 -10.24 -14.01
C MET A 160 16.87 -11.73 -13.94
N LEU A 161 15.65 -12.13 -14.32
CA LEU A 161 15.28 -13.55 -14.38
C LEU A 161 16.11 -14.31 -15.43
N GLY A 162 16.44 -13.68 -16.56
CA GLY A 162 17.40 -14.22 -17.54
C GLY A 162 18.76 -14.43 -16.93
N TYR A 163 19.31 -13.39 -16.32
CA TYR A 163 20.60 -13.45 -15.63
C TYR A 163 20.67 -14.58 -14.58
N ILE A 164 19.63 -14.69 -13.73
CA ILE A 164 19.50 -15.76 -12.73
C ILE A 164 19.47 -17.15 -13.41
N SER A 165 18.80 -17.27 -14.55
CA SER A 165 18.74 -18.52 -15.31
C SER A 165 20.12 -18.96 -15.84
N ASP A 166 20.90 -18.01 -16.32
CA ASP A 166 22.23 -18.27 -16.89
C ASP A 166 23.26 -18.61 -15.81
N HIS A 167 23.13 -18.00 -14.63
CA HIS A 167 24.01 -18.23 -13.48
C HIS A 167 23.41 -19.20 -12.44
N ALA A 168 22.40 -20.01 -12.82
CA ALA A 168 21.67 -20.86 -11.88
C ALA A 168 22.54 -21.86 -11.12
N ALA A 169 23.61 -22.40 -11.73
CA ALA A 169 24.53 -23.33 -11.09
C ALA A 169 25.32 -22.68 -9.95
N GLU A 170 25.82 -21.48 -10.15
CA GLU A 170 26.54 -20.69 -9.15
C GLU A 170 25.61 -20.27 -8.01
N LEU A 171 24.45 -19.71 -8.35
CA LEU A 171 23.47 -19.23 -7.39
C LEU A 171 22.88 -20.35 -6.54
N THR A 172 22.76 -21.56 -7.08
CA THR A 172 22.30 -22.74 -6.32
C THR A 172 23.23 -23.06 -5.16
N ALA A 173 24.53 -22.86 -5.30
CA ALA A 173 25.50 -23.10 -4.24
C ALA A 173 25.34 -22.13 -3.05
N HIS A 174 24.86 -20.92 -3.30
CA HIS A 174 24.73 -19.84 -2.30
C HIS A 174 23.30 -19.72 -1.72
N TYR A 175 22.27 -19.90 -2.56
CA TYR A 175 20.88 -19.58 -2.20
C TYR A 175 19.94 -20.80 -2.21
N GLY A 176 20.44 -21.98 -2.58
CA GLY A 176 19.64 -23.18 -2.74
C GLY A 176 19.14 -23.37 -4.17
N ASN A 177 18.26 -24.35 -4.39
CA ASN A 177 17.90 -24.80 -5.72
C ASN A 177 17.21 -23.70 -6.56
N VAL A 178 17.89 -23.28 -7.62
CA VAL A 178 17.39 -22.37 -8.65
C VAL A 178 17.25 -23.14 -9.97
N SER A 179 16.01 -23.48 -10.34
CA SER A 179 15.78 -24.27 -11.56
C SER A 179 15.34 -23.40 -12.73
N LYS A 180 15.88 -23.67 -13.94
CA LYS A 180 15.44 -23.00 -15.17
C LYS A 180 13.96 -23.20 -15.45
N THR A 181 13.38 -24.33 -15.07
CA THR A 181 11.95 -24.61 -15.21
C THR A 181 11.10 -23.65 -14.37
N THR A 182 11.51 -23.40 -13.13
CA THR A 182 10.83 -22.45 -12.22
C THR A 182 10.91 -21.02 -12.78
N ILE A 183 12.09 -20.61 -13.25
CA ILE A 183 12.29 -19.29 -13.89
C ILE A 183 11.41 -19.14 -15.11
N GLY A 184 11.35 -20.14 -16.00
CA GLY A 184 10.50 -20.12 -17.18
C GLY A 184 9.00 -20.02 -16.83
N THR A 185 8.58 -20.53 -15.67
CA THR A 185 7.19 -20.35 -15.21
C THR A 185 6.94 -18.90 -14.74
N ILE A 186 7.87 -18.31 -14.02
CA ILE A 186 7.78 -16.89 -13.60
C ILE A 186 7.77 -15.98 -14.83
N GLN A 187 8.61 -16.23 -15.83
CA GLN A 187 8.63 -15.44 -17.09
C GLN A 187 7.30 -15.52 -17.86
N ARG A 188 6.63 -16.68 -17.86
CA ARG A 188 5.27 -16.80 -18.46
C ARG A 188 4.23 -16.01 -17.67
N ALA A 189 4.30 -16.03 -16.33
CA ALA A 189 3.42 -15.22 -15.49
C ALA A 189 3.66 -13.72 -15.70
N LEU A 190 4.92 -13.33 -15.87
CA LEU A 190 5.30 -11.96 -16.22
C LEU A 190 4.69 -11.51 -17.55
N LEU A 191 4.71 -12.36 -18.59
CA LEU A 191 4.09 -12.06 -19.88
C LEU A 191 2.57 -11.85 -19.74
N VAL A 192 1.91 -12.64 -18.90
CA VAL A 192 0.48 -12.44 -18.61
C VAL A 192 0.24 -11.09 -17.95
N LEU A 193 1.09 -10.71 -17.00
CA LEU A 193 1.00 -9.43 -16.31
C LEU A 193 1.20 -8.24 -17.28
N GLU A 194 2.16 -8.33 -18.20
CA GLU A 194 2.36 -7.33 -19.26
C GLU A 194 1.11 -7.16 -20.13
N ASN A 195 0.50 -8.27 -20.55
CA ASN A 195 -0.72 -8.25 -21.35
C ASN A 195 -1.93 -7.66 -20.58
N GLN A 196 -1.89 -7.67 -19.25
CA GLN A 196 -2.90 -7.08 -18.39
C GLN A 196 -2.64 -5.59 -18.07
N GLY A 197 -1.67 -4.97 -18.72
CA GLY A 197 -1.33 -3.56 -18.52
C GLY A 197 -0.27 -3.30 -17.46
N GLY A 198 0.44 -4.32 -17.00
CA GLY A 198 1.52 -4.17 -16.02
C GLY A 198 2.60 -3.16 -16.44
N ASN A 199 2.89 -3.05 -17.73
CA ASN A 199 3.84 -2.07 -18.28
C ASN A 199 3.43 -0.60 -18.06
N GLN A 200 2.15 -0.32 -17.77
CA GLN A 200 1.67 1.03 -17.47
C GLN A 200 1.80 1.35 -15.98
N PHE A 201 1.70 0.33 -15.14
CA PHE A 201 1.80 0.48 -13.69
C PHE A 201 3.26 0.44 -13.19
N PHE A 202 4.12 -0.44 -13.76
CA PHE A 202 5.51 -0.54 -13.33
C PHE A 202 6.41 0.42 -14.09
N GLY A 203 7.17 1.23 -13.36
CA GLY A 203 8.13 2.18 -13.92
C GLY A 203 8.21 3.50 -13.18
N GLU A 204 8.81 4.49 -13.81
CA GLU A 204 9.01 5.84 -13.28
C GLU A 204 8.26 6.89 -14.10
N PRO A 205 7.94 8.08 -13.51
CA PRO A 205 8.20 8.44 -12.12
C PRO A 205 7.28 7.70 -11.15
N ALA A 206 7.85 7.13 -10.10
CA ALA A 206 7.07 6.50 -9.04
C ALA A 206 6.25 7.53 -8.27
N LEU A 207 5.10 7.10 -7.74
CA LEU A 207 4.21 7.95 -6.96
C LEU A 207 4.90 8.50 -5.72
N ASP A 208 4.87 9.81 -5.52
CA ASP A 208 5.24 10.45 -4.26
C ASP A 208 3.99 10.59 -3.37
N LEU A 209 3.94 9.85 -2.28
CA LEU A 209 2.81 9.86 -1.34
C LEU A 209 2.47 11.25 -0.77
N LYS A 210 3.41 12.20 -0.81
CA LYS A 210 3.15 13.59 -0.42
C LYS A 210 2.12 14.25 -1.32
N ASP A 211 1.95 13.79 -2.54
CA ASP A 211 0.97 14.33 -3.46
C ASP A 211 -0.46 13.94 -3.10
N PHE A 212 -0.63 12.91 -2.27
CA PHE A 212 -1.93 12.58 -1.69
C PHE A 212 -2.29 13.43 -0.47
N ILE A 213 -1.29 14.00 0.22
CA ILE A 213 -1.49 14.74 1.47
C ILE A 213 -1.32 16.23 1.17
N ARG A 214 -2.33 16.80 0.52
CA ARG A 214 -2.35 18.21 0.12
C ARG A 214 -3.64 18.89 0.55
N THR A 215 -3.55 20.18 0.78
CA THR A 215 -4.69 21.08 0.92
C THR A 215 -4.69 22.09 -0.21
N ASP A 216 -5.86 22.56 -0.59
CA ASP A 216 -6.00 23.68 -1.51
C ASP A 216 -5.73 25.03 -0.84
N ARG A 217 -5.94 26.12 -1.54
CA ARG A 217 -5.71 27.48 -1.02
C ARG A 217 -6.69 27.88 0.09
N ASP A 218 -7.86 27.25 0.12
CA ASP A 218 -8.89 27.48 1.12
C ASP A 218 -8.73 26.58 2.35
N GLY A 219 -7.65 25.77 2.37
CA GLY A 219 -7.35 24.83 3.46
C GLY A 219 -8.13 23.53 3.41
N ARG A 220 -8.90 23.25 2.34
CA ARG A 220 -9.61 22.00 2.13
C ARG A 220 -8.63 20.89 1.70
N GLY A 221 -8.79 19.69 2.26
CA GLY A 221 -8.03 18.53 1.83
C GLY A 221 -8.42 18.06 0.43
N TYR A 222 -7.44 17.72 -0.40
CA TYR A 222 -7.73 17.14 -1.71
C TYR A 222 -8.38 15.77 -1.59
N VAL A 223 -9.40 15.52 -2.43
CA VAL A 223 -10.00 14.19 -2.62
C VAL A 223 -9.30 13.54 -3.82
N ASN A 224 -8.44 12.58 -3.54
CA ASN A 224 -7.75 11.79 -4.55
C ASN A 224 -8.66 10.64 -4.98
N ILE A 225 -9.10 10.65 -6.23
CA ILE A 225 -10.02 9.64 -6.78
C ILE A 225 -9.26 8.78 -7.78
N LEU A 226 -9.15 7.48 -7.49
CA LEU A 226 -8.63 6.48 -8.42
C LEU A 226 -9.77 5.99 -9.31
N ALA A 227 -9.67 6.19 -10.61
CA ALA A 227 -10.54 5.53 -11.59
C ALA A 227 -10.21 4.04 -11.61
N ALA A 228 -11.13 3.22 -11.12
CA ALA A 228 -10.91 1.79 -10.91
C ALA A 228 -11.83 0.90 -11.77
N ASP A 229 -12.60 1.47 -12.69
CA ASP A 229 -13.53 0.75 -13.58
C ASP A 229 -12.82 -0.33 -14.41
N LYS A 230 -11.70 0.00 -15.05
CA LYS A 230 -10.89 -0.96 -15.81
C LYS A 230 -10.16 -1.98 -14.93
N LEU A 231 -9.83 -1.60 -13.68
CA LEU A 231 -9.17 -2.48 -12.73
C LEU A 231 -10.06 -3.64 -12.25
N MET A 232 -11.38 -3.50 -12.37
CA MET A 232 -12.32 -4.57 -12.06
C MET A 232 -12.19 -5.79 -12.98
N SER A 233 -11.66 -5.61 -14.19
CA SER A 233 -11.31 -6.73 -15.06
C SER A 233 -10.06 -7.48 -14.61
N ASN A 234 -9.26 -6.87 -13.71
CA ASN A 234 -8.08 -7.45 -13.10
C ASN A 234 -8.07 -7.24 -11.57
N PRO A 235 -8.88 -7.99 -10.81
CA PRO A 235 -9.00 -7.82 -9.35
C PRO A 235 -7.69 -8.00 -8.60
N ARG A 236 -6.77 -8.84 -9.12
CA ARG A 236 -5.43 -9.03 -8.50
C ARG A 236 -4.58 -7.78 -8.59
N LEU A 237 -4.56 -7.12 -9.75
CA LEU A 237 -3.83 -5.86 -9.93
C LEU A 237 -4.40 -4.77 -9.00
N TYR A 238 -5.73 -4.65 -8.94
CA TYR A 238 -6.41 -3.72 -8.04
C TYR A 238 -6.02 -3.96 -6.57
N ALA A 239 -6.17 -5.18 -6.09
CA ALA A 239 -5.82 -5.53 -4.72
C ALA A 239 -4.33 -5.32 -4.41
N THR A 240 -3.44 -5.71 -5.33
CA THR A 240 -1.99 -5.54 -5.15
C THR A 240 -1.60 -4.07 -5.10
N PHE A 241 -2.17 -3.25 -5.99
CA PHE A 241 -1.97 -1.81 -5.99
C PHE A 241 -2.39 -1.17 -4.65
N LEU A 242 -3.61 -1.46 -4.18
CA LEU A 242 -4.10 -0.89 -2.94
C LEU A 242 -3.28 -1.32 -1.72
N LEU A 243 -2.81 -2.57 -1.71
CA LEU A 243 -1.95 -3.08 -0.65
C LEU A 243 -0.55 -2.48 -0.68
N TRP A 244 0.04 -2.35 -1.87
CA TRP A 244 1.29 -1.65 -2.05
C TRP A 244 1.17 -0.22 -1.51
N LEU A 245 0.15 0.51 -1.94
CA LEU A 245 -0.09 1.89 -1.53
C LEU A 245 -0.24 2.04 -0.01
N LEU A 246 -1.01 1.13 0.61
CA LEU A 246 -1.19 1.12 2.06
C LEU A 246 0.11 0.79 2.80
N SER A 247 0.94 -0.11 2.25
CA SER A 247 2.24 -0.48 2.81
C SER A 247 3.23 0.67 2.69
N GLU A 248 3.28 1.35 1.55
CA GLU A 248 4.12 2.52 1.32
C GLU A 248 3.78 3.67 2.29
N LEU A 249 2.50 3.93 2.52
CA LEU A 249 2.07 4.91 3.51
C LEU A 249 2.55 4.54 4.91
N PHE A 250 2.46 3.27 5.26
CA PHE A 250 2.92 2.79 6.56
C PHE A 250 4.45 2.93 6.72
N GLU A 251 5.21 2.69 5.67
CA GLU A 251 6.68 2.76 5.72
C GLU A 251 7.21 4.20 5.65
N GLN A 252 6.63 5.04 4.78
CA GLN A 252 7.17 6.37 4.52
C GLN A 252 6.68 7.45 5.49
N LEU A 253 5.45 7.33 6.04
CA LEU A 253 4.93 8.33 6.94
C LEU A 253 5.57 8.24 8.33
N PRO A 254 5.92 9.38 8.94
CA PRO A 254 6.41 9.41 10.32
C PRO A 254 5.29 9.06 11.31
N GLU A 255 5.65 8.50 12.43
CA GLU A 255 4.72 8.37 13.55
C GLU A 255 4.38 9.73 14.14
N VAL A 256 3.09 9.98 14.34
CA VAL A 256 2.58 11.29 14.77
C VAL A 256 1.71 11.22 16.03
N GLY A 257 1.42 10.00 16.51
CA GLY A 257 0.56 9.78 17.67
C GLY A 257 -0.90 10.13 17.43
N ASP A 258 -1.60 10.52 18.48
CA ASP A 258 -3.01 10.90 18.42
C ASP A 258 -3.12 12.39 18.02
N LEU A 259 -3.51 12.62 16.77
CA LEU A 259 -3.77 13.95 16.21
C LEU A 259 -5.24 14.36 16.40
N PRO A 260 -5.55 15.68 16.45
CA PRO A 260 -6.93 16.17 16.51
C PRO A 260 -7.74 15.85 15.25
N LYS A 261 -7.06 15.57 14.13
CA LYS A 261 -7.64 15.09 12.87
C LYS A 261 -6.61 14.24 12.11
N PRO A 262 -7.05 13.28 11.26
CA PRO A 262 -6.14 12.52 10.41
C PRO A 262 -5.39 13.41 9.42
N LYS A 263 -4.26 12.90 8.89
CA LYS A 263 -3.59 13.49 7.73
C LYS A 263 -4.22 13.03 6.42
N LEU A 264 -4.69 11.79 6.40
CA LEU A 264 -5.25 11.14 5.23
C LEU A 264 -6.28 10.09 5.68
N CYS A 265 -7.40 9.99 4.96
CA CYS A 265 -8.35 8.90 5.09
C CYS A 265 -8.46 8.13 3.77
N PHE A 266 -8.31 6.83 3.85
CA PHE A 266 -8.45 5.87 2.76
C PHE A 266 -9.82 5.23 2.74
N PHE A 267 -10.46 5.20 1.58
CA PHE A 267 -11.70 4.47 1.34
C PHE A 267 -11.44 3.37 0.29
N PHE A 268 -11.49 2.13 0.73
CA PHE A 268 -11.38 0.96 -0.12
C PHE A 268 -12.77 0.49 -0.53
N ASP A 269 -13.21 0.87 -1.73
CA ASP A 269 -14.46 0.34 -2.27
C ASP A 269 -14.27 -1.11 -2.76
N GLU A 270 -15.34 -1.89 -2.70
CA GLU A 270 -15.36 -3.34 -2.95
C GLU A 270 -14.23 -4.07 -2.19
N ALA A 271 -14.11 -3.77 -0.90
CA ALA A 271 -13.01 -4.25 -0.04
C ALA A 271 -12.86 -5.78 -0.02
N HIS A 272 -13.89 -6.54 -0.39
CA HIS A 272 -13.82 -8.00 -0.51
C HIS A 272 -12.69 -8.46 -1.45
N LEU A 273 -12.34 -7.67 -2.46
CA LEU A 273 -11.27 -7.99 -3.42
C LEU A 273 -9.88 -8.06 -2.77
N LEU A 274 -9.68 -7.38 -1.64
CA LEU A 274 -8.42 -7.43 -0.89
C LEU A 274 -8.24 -8.78 -0.17
N PHE A 275 -9.34 -9.44 0.17
CA PHE A 275 -9.37 -10.61 1.04
C PHE A 275 -9.67 -11.91 0.31
N THR A 276 -10.36 -11.84 -0.84
CA THR A 276 -10.70 -13.01 -1.65
C THR A 276 -9.45 -13.69 -2.17
N ASP A 277 -9.32 -15.00 -1.91
CA ASP A 277 -8.20 -15.85 -2.34
C ASP A 277 -6.81 -15.33 -1.91
N ALA A 278 -6.78 -14.50 -0.87
CA ALA A 278 -5.54 -13.93 -0.36
C ALA A 278 -4.74 -14.97 0.44
N PRO A 279 -3.44 -15.17 0.13
CA PRO A 279 -2.56 -16.01 0.94
C PRO A 279 -2.50 -15.53 2.39
N LYS A 280 -2.31 -16.45 3.33
CA LYS A 280 -2.25 -16.13 4.77
C LYS A 280 -1.24 -15.04 5.11
N ALA A 281 -0.04 -15.10 4.52
CA ALA A 281 1.02 -14.10 4.75
C ALA A 281 0.57 -12.67 4.37
N LEU A 282 -0.27 -12.56 3.32
CA LEU A 282 -0.80 -11.29 2.88
C LEU A 282 -1.92 -10.79 3.80
N LEU A 283 -2.81 -11.67 4.24
CA LEU A 283 -3.83 -11.32 5.25
C LEU A 283 -3.19 -10.83 6.54
N ASP A 284 -2.14 -11.50 7.01
CA ASP A 284 -1.37 -11.09 8.19
C ASP A 284 -0.72 -9.71 7.98
N LYS A 285 -0.22 -9.40 6.77
CA LYS A 285 0.34 -8.08 6.43
C LYS A 285 -0.74 -7.00 6.44
N ILE A 286 -1.92 -7.25 5.85
CA ILE A 286 -3.05 -6.31 5.86
C ILE A 286 -3.47 -6.02 7.32
N GLU A 287 -3.65 -7.07 8.12
CA GLU A 287 -3.99 -6.93 9.54
C GLU A 287 -2.96 -6.07 10.28
N GLN A 288 -1.67 -6.36 10.08
CA GLN A 288 -0.58 -5.61 10.69
C GLN A 288 -0.62 -4.13 10.30
N VAL A 289 -0.74 -3.84 9.01
CA VAL A 289 -0.75 -2.46 8.51
C VAL A 289 -1.97 -1.71 9.02
N VAL A 290 -3.17 -2.28 8.91
CA VAL A 290 -4.42 -1.65 9.40
C VAL A 290 -4.31 -1.35 10.89
N ARG A 291 -3.79 -2.27 11.69
CA ARG A 291 -3.61 -2.06 13.14
C ARG A 291 -2.64 -0.93 13.49
N LEU A 292 -1.58 -0.76 12.70
CA LEU A 292 -0.46 0.14 13.05
C LEU A 292 -0.52 1.50 12.33
N ILE A 293 -1.15 1.60 11.17
CA ILE A 293 -1.14 2.83 10.35
C ILE A 293 -1.82 4.02 11.02
N ARG A 294 -2.65 3.75 12.02
CA ARG A 294 -3.26 4.78 12.87
C ARG A 294 -2.21 5.69 13.48
N SER A 295 -1.08 5.15 13.97
CA SER A 295 0.02 5.94 14.56
C SER A 295 0.67 6.91 13.57
N LYS A 296 0.45 6.70 12.27
CA LYS A 296 0.88 7.59 11.18
C LYS A 296 -0.14 8.70 10.85
N GLY A 297 -1.27 8.72 11.57
CA GLY A 297 -2.35 9.67 11.32
C GLY A 297 -3.21 9.31 10.10
N VAL A 298 -3.29 8.04 9.71
CA VAL A 298 -4.07 7.56 8.57
C VAL A 298 -5.28 6.78 9.04
N GLY A 299 -6.47 7.16 8.55
CA GLY A 299 -7.71 6.39 8.69
C GLY A 299 -7.93 5.46 7.51
N VAL A 300 -8.45 4.26 7.75
CA VAL A 300 -8.78 3.29 6.70
C VAL A 300 -10.24 2.90 6.84
N TYR A 301 -10.99 3.06 5.77
CA TYR A 301 -12.42 2.74 5.70
C TYR A 301 -12.65 1.70 4.61
N PHE A 302 -13.18 0.55 4.99
CA PHE A 302 -13.59 -0.47 4.05
C PHE A 302 -15.05 -0.28 3.66
N VAL A 303 -15.32 -0.31 2.36
CA VAL A 303 -16.67 -0.24 1.80
C VAL A 303 -16.93 -1.56 1.10
N THR A 304 -17.98 -2.28 1.51
CA THR A 304 -18.31 -3.60 0.94
C THR A 304 -19.81 -3.87 0.99
N GLN A 305 -20.24 -4.89 0.30
CA GLN A 305 -21.66 -5.28 0.28
C GLN A 305 -22.04 -6.11 1.52
N ASN A 306 -21.08 -6.85 2.09
CA ASN A 306 -21.34 -7.76 3.19
C ASN A 306 -20.22 -7.62 4.24
N PRO A 307 -20.55 -7.42 5.53
CA PRO A 307 -19.53 -7.36 6.60
C PRO A 307 -18.70 -8.65 6.73
N LEU A 308 -19.25 -9.81 6.33
CA LEU A 308 -18.52 -11.09 6.34
C LEU A 308 -17.39 -11.18 5.29
N ASP A 309 -17.33 -10.21 4.37
CA ASP A 309 -16.25 -10.15 3.39
C ASP A 309 -14.91 -9.70 4.02
N VAL A 310 -14.98 -9.08 5.20
CA VAL A 310 -13.80 -8.60 5.93
C VAL A 310 -13.44 -9.60 7.03
N PRO A 311 -12.19 -10.08 7.10
CA PRO A 311 -11.76 -11.00 8.16
C PRO A 311 -11.98 -10.43 9.56
N ASP A 312 -12.38 -11.27 10.52
CA ASP A 312 -12.71 -10.88 11.90
C ASP A 312 -11.63 -10.04 12.58
N LYS A 313 -10.36 -10.39 12.35
CA LYS A 313 -9.21 -9.68 12.93
C LYS A 313 -9.08 -8.24 12.39
N VAL A 314 -9.39 -8.01 11.12
CA VAL A 314 -9.44 -6.68 10.51
C VAL A 314 -10.70 -5.97 10.97
N LEU A 315 -11.85 -6.64 10.94
CA LEU A 315 -13.15 -6.12 11.38
C LEU A 315 -13.11 -5.59 12.81
N ALA A 316 -12.34 -6.22 13.70
CA ALA A 316 -12.14 -5.78 15.08
C ALA A 316 -11.39 -4.44 15.21
N GLN A 317 -10.68 -3.99 14.16
CA GLN A 317 -9.99 -2.69 14.14
C GLN A 317 -10.87 -1.55 13.64
N LEU A 318 -12.04 -1.85 13.05
CA LEU A 318 -12.92 -0.88 12.39
C LEU A 318 -13.92 -0.32 13.39
N GLY A 319 -13.55 0.76 14.08
CA GLY A 319 -14.35 1.32 15.17
C GLY A 319 -15.56 2.12 14.72
N ASN A 320 -15.49 2.80 13.57
CA ASN A 320 -16.57 3.63 13.04
C ASN A 320 -17.41 2.82 12.04
N ARG A 321 -18.72 2.69 12.27
CA ARG A 321 -19.54 1.77 11.48
C ARG A 321 -20.79 2.42 10.94
N VAL A 322 -21.06 2.19 9.65
CA VAL A 322 -22.26 2.57 8.93
C VAL A 322 -22.79 1.35 8.19
N GLN A 323 -23.99 0.90 8.55
CA GLN A 323 -24.65 -0.25 7.93
C GLN A 323 -25.92 0.21 7.22
N HIS A 324 -25.91 0.17 5.91
CA HIS A 324 -27.11 0.32 5.09
C HIS A 324 -27.92 -0.97 5.01
N ALA A 325 -29.05 -0.93 4.35
CA ALA A 325 -29.92 -2.09 4.23
C ALA A 325 -29.20 -3.32 3.64
N LEU A 326 -29.44 -4.46 4.25
CA LEU A 326 -29.19 -5.78 3.65
C LEU A 326 -30.55 -6.43 3.33
N ARG A 327 -30.56 -7.24 2.26
CA ARG A 327 -31.73 -8.03 1.87
C ARG A 327 -31.41 -9.50 2.14
N ALA A 328 -32.19 -10.14 2.98
CA ALA A 328 -31.91 -11.51 3.44
C ALA A 328 -32.86 -12.50 2.75
N PHE A 329 -32.56 -12.87 1.52
CA PHE A 329 -33.35 -13.84 0.76
C PHE A 329 -32.87 -15.29 0.93
N THR A 330 -31.60 -15.48 1.30
CA THR A 330 -30.97 -16.79 1.46
C THR A 330 -30.49 -17.00 2.90
N PRO A 331 -30.25 -18.24 3.34
CA PRO A 331 -29.64 -18.51 4.65
C PRO A 331 -28.29 -17.82 4.84
N ARG A 332 -27.51 -17.64 3.75
CA ARG A 332 -26.24 -16.90 3.78
C ARG A 332 -26.47 -15.42 4.07
N ASP A 333 -27.51 -14.82 3.46
CA ASP A 333 -27.85 -13.42 3.70
C ASP A 333 -28.35 -13.19 5.13
N GLN A 334 -29.15 -14.13 5.67
CA GLN A 334 -29.60 -14.08 7.07
C GLN A 334 -28.42 -14.14 8.04
N LYS A 335 -27.42 -14.99 7.75
CA LYS A 335 -26.17 -15.05 8.52
C LYS A 335 -25.41 -13.73 8.46
N ALA A 336 -25.38 -13.09 7.29
CA ALA A 336 -24.74 -11.76 7.11
C ALA A 336 -25.45 -10.67 7.92
N VAL A 337 -26.78 -10.64 7.93
CA VAL A 337 -27.57 -9.71 8.75
C VAL A 337 -27.30 -9.91 10.24
N LYS A 338 -27.27 -11.17 10.69
CA LYS A 338 -26.97 -11.49 12.09
C LYS A 338 -25.55 -11.04 12.46
N ALA A 339 -24.56 -11.37 11.64
CA ALA A 339 -23.18 -10.94 11.87
C ALA A 339 -23.04 -9.41 11.89
N ALA A 340 -23.71 -8.71 10.97
CA ALA A 340 -23.73 -7.25 10.96
C ALA A 340 -24.32 -6.69 12.27
N ALA A 341 -25.43 -7.23 12.72
CA ALA A 341 -26.09 -6.80 13.96
C ALA A 341 -25.21 -7.01 15.20
N GLU A 342 -24.52 -8.15 15.29
CA GLU A 342 -23.66 -8.51 16.41
C GLU A 342 -22.38 -7.65 16.50
N THR A 343 -22.02 -6.94 15.44
CA THR A 343 -20.83 -6.07 15.44
C THR A 343 -21.07 -4.69 16.05
N PHE A 344 -22.30 -4.32 16.34
CA PHE A 344 -22.68 -3.04 16.95
C PHE A 344 -22.79 -3.14 18.47
N ARG A 345 -22.50 -2.02 19.15
CA ARG A 345 -22.89 -1.88 20.54
C ARG A 345 -24.43 -1.85 20.62
N PRO A 346 -25.08 -2.81 21.32
CA PRO A 346 -26.51 -2.96 21.29
C PRO A 346 -27.24 -1.75 21.88
N ASN A 347 -28.38 -1.40 21.27
CA ASN A 347 -29.33 -0.44 21.77
C ASN A 347 -30.56 -1.22 22.28
N PRO A 348 -30.92 -1.15 23.57
CA PRO A 348 -32.07 -1.88 24.12
C PRO A 348 -33.43 -1.59 23.45
N ASN A 349 -33.54 -0.42 22.82
CA ASN A 349 -34.76 0.04 22.17
C ASN A 349 -34.82 -0.30 20.67
N LEU A 350 -33.83 -1.06 20.12
CA LEU A 350 -33.72 -1.29 18.71
C LEU A 350 -33.34 -2.74 18.42
N ASP A 351 -34.20 -3.46 17.71
CA ASP A 351 -33.84 -4.75 17.12
C ASP A 351 -32.98 -4.53 15.88
N THR A 352 -31.66 -4.58 16.09
CA THR A 352 -30.65 -4.26 15.06
C THR A 352 -30.80 -5.12 13.82
N ALA A 353 -31.02 -6.43 13.97
CA ALA A 353 -31.12 -7.36 12.84
C ALA A 353 -32.39 -7.08 12.00
N LYS A 354 -33.51 -6.83 12.67
CA LYS A 354 -34.76 -6.49 12.01
C LYS A 354 -34.66 -5.16 11.28
N VAL A 355 -34.12 -4.14 11.94
CA VAL A 355 -33.98 -2.80 11.35
C VAL A 355 -33.06 -2.80 10.13
N ILE A 356 -31.97 -3.56 10.11
CA ILE A 356 -31.10 -3.68 8.91
C ILE A 356 -31.87 -4.08 7.66
N MET A 357 -32.87 -4.97 7.80
CA MET A 357 -33.72 -5.41 6.68
C MET A 357 -34.77 -4.40 6.28
N GLU A 358 -35.16 -3.51 7.19
CA GLU A 358 -36.22 -2.52 7.00
C GLU A 358 -35.71 -1.15 6.53
N LEU A 359 -34.39 -0.89 6.59
CA LEU A 359 -33.78 0.39 6.19
C LEU A 359 -34.19 0.77 4.76
N GLY A 360 -34.59 2.01 4.60
CA GLY A 360 -34.89 2.65 3.33
C GLY A 360 -33.63 3.20 2.65
N LYS A 361 -33.80 3.70 1.42
CA LYS A 361 -32.74 4.36 0.69
C LYS A 361 -32.27 5.65 1.41
N GLY A 362 -31.00 5.74 1.74
CA GLY A 362 -30.41 6.87 2.47
C GLY A 362 -30.70 6.82 3.97
N GLU A 363 -31.08 5.66 4.49
CA GLU A 363 -31.04 5.35 5.91
C GLU A 363 -29.89 4.38 6.20
N ALA A 364 -29.36 4.43 7.40
CA ALA A 364 -28.33 3.51 7.87
C ALA A 364 -28.41 3.33 9.39
N LEU A 365 -27.90 2.21 9.88
CA LEU A 365 -27.49 2.10 11.26
C LEU A 365 -26.11 2.69 11.41
N VAL A 366 -25.90 3.51 12.41
CA VAL A 366 -24.61 4.16 12.67
C VAL A 366 -24.15 3.88 14.10
N SER A 367 -22.84 3.74 14.26
CA SER A 367 -22.15 3.70 15.54
C SER A 367 -20.75 4.28 15.33
N PHE A 368 -20.53 5.46 15.86
CA PHE A 368 -19.23 6.14 15.78
C PHE A 368 -18.53 6.11 17.14
N LEU A 369 -17.20 6.20 17.11
CA LEU A 369 -16.43 6.27 18.33
C LEU A 369 -16.60 7.62 19.02
N GLU A 370 -16.92 7.55 20.30
CA GLU A 370 -16.96 8.71 21.20
C GLU A 370 -15.52 9.10 21.64
N GLY A 371 -15.35 10.27 22.27
CA GLY A 371 -14.04 10.84 22.62
C GLY A 371 -13.13 9.93 23.43
N ASN A 372 -13.67 8.96 24.16
CA ASN A 372 -12.92 7.94 24.90
C ASN A 372 -12.56 6.70 24.06
N GLY A 373 -12.94 6.66 22.77
CA GLY A 373 -12.73 5.52 21.87
C GLY A 373 -13.76 4.38 22.05
N THR A 374 -14.81 4.60 22.80
CA THR A 374 -15.92 3.64 22.96
C THR A 374 -16.91 3.81 21.81
N PRO A 375 -17.37 2.74 21.14
CA PRO A 375 -18.44 2.84 20.16
C PRO A 375 -19.74 3.38 20.79
N SER A 376 -20.42 4.32 20.13
CA SER A 376 -21.77 4.76 20.54
C SER A 376 -22.75 3.59 20.40
N MET A 377 -23.87 3.63 21.13
CA MET A 377 -24.97 2.70 20.88
C MET A 377 -25.47 2.88 19.45
N VAL A 378 -25.83 1.75 18.82
CA VAL A 378 -26.35 1.77 17.44
C VAL A 378 -27.66 2.55 17.35
N GLU A 379 -27.74 3.43 16.34
CA GLU A 379 -28.93 4.24 16.06
C GLU A 379 -29.34 4.14 14.59
N ARG A 380 -30.68 4.16 14.34
CA ARG A 380 -31.22 4.31 12.99
C ARG A 380 -31.14 5.78 12.59
N CYS A 381 -30.28 6.05 11.61
CA CYS A 381 -29.94 7.37 11.17
C CYS A 381 -30.48 7.67 9.76
N MET A 382 -31.10 8.83 9.59
CA MET A 382 -31.34 9.42 8.28
C MET A 382 -30.07 10.13 7.84
N ILE A 383 -29.45 9.63 6.77
CA ILE A 383 -28.20 10.18 6.24
C ILE A 383 -28.46 11.51 5.53
N ARG A 384 -27.60 12.52 5.77
CA ARG A 384 -27.72 13.84 5.12
C ARG A 384 -27.54 13.73 3.61
N PRO A 385 -28.09 14.67 2.83
CA PRO A 385 -27.73 14.75 1.41
C PRO A 385 -26.29 15.25 1.24
N PRO A 386 -25.57 14.81 0.19
CA PRO A 386 -24.25 15.34 -0.14
C PRO A 386 -24.35 16.78 -0.67
N SER A 387 -23.30 17.55 -0.49
CA SER A 387 -23.20 18.93 -0.99
C SER A 387 -22.67 19.00 -2.42
N GLY A 388 -21.80 18.07 -2.80
CA GLY A 388 -21.30 17.90 -4.16
C GLY A 388 -22.32 17.22 -5.07
N ARG A 389 -22.07 17.24 -6.37
CA ARG A 389 -22.90 16.55 -7.36
C ARG A 389 -22.84 15.03 -7.13
N VAL A 390 -23.98 14.37 -7.24
CA VAL A 390 -24.09 12.90 -7.18
C VAL A 390 -24.05 12.33 -8.59
N GLY A 391 -23.23 11.32 -8.81
CA GLY A 391 -23.02 10.67 -10.09
C GLY A 391 -21.79 11.16 -10.82
N PRO A 392 -21.50 10.58 -11.98
CA PRO A 392 -20.23 10.84 -12.69
C PRO A 392 -20.16 12.25 -13.30
N ILE A 393 -18.94 12.73 -13.47
CA ILE A 393 -18.65 13.92 -14.31
C ILE A 393 -18.53 13.51 -15.77
N SER A 394 -18.71 14.49 -16.66
CA SER A 394 -18.45 14.30 -18.09
C SER A 394 -16.94 14.23 -18.40
N GLU A 395 -16.61 13.73 -19.58
CA GLU A 395 -15.21 13.69 -20.04
C GLU A 395 -14.59 15.08 -20.15
N ASP A 396 -15.37 16.08 -20.58
CA ASP A 396 -14.88 17.46 -20.75
C ASP A 396 -14.61 18.12 -19.38
N GLU A 397 -15.50 17.91 -18.39
CA GLU A 397 -15.27 18.35 -17.02
C GLU A 397 -14.01 17.68 -16.44
N ARG A 398 -13.84 16.40 -16.67
CA ARG A 398 -12.64 15.65 -16.22
C ARG A 398 -11.37 16.22 -16.87
N LYS A 399 -11.37 16.45 -18.18
CA LYS A 399 -10.23 17.06 -18.90
C LYS A 399 -9.89 18.46 -18.37
N ALA A 400 -10.89 19.28 -18.06
CA ALA A 400 -10.69 20.60 -17.50
C ALA A 400 -10.04 20.53 -16.10
N LEU A 401 -10.50 19.63 -15.25
CA LEU A 401 -9.94 19.40 -13.92
C LEU A 401 -8.51 18.85 -13.98
N MET A 402 -8.23 17.91 -14.90
CA MET A 402 -6.88 17.41 -15.16
C MET A 402 -5.94 18.53 -15.61
N ALA A 403 -6.41 19.42 -16.47
CA ALA A 403 -5.62 20.54 -16.98
C ALA A 403 -5.25 21.57 -15.89
N SER A 404 -6.03 21.66 -14.81
CA SER A 404 -5.78 22.53 -13.64
C SER A 404 -5.23 21.79 -12.41
N SER A 405 -4.96 20.50 -12.53
CA SER A 405 -4.50 19.65 -11.44
C SER A 405 -3.16 20.13 -10.86
N PRO A 406 -2.98 20.08 -9.52
CA PRO A 406 -1.72 20.47 -8.87
C PRO A 406 -0.55 19.52 -9.15
N VAL A 407 -0.82 18.35 -9.74
CA VAL A 407 0.19 17.34 -10.12
C VAL A 407 0.38 17.21 -11.63
N LYS A 408 -0.26 18.11 -12.42
CA LYS A 408 -0.10 18.14 -13.87
C LYS A 408 1.37 18.21 -14.29
N GLY A 409 1.74 17.39 -15.25
CA GLY A 409 3.11 17.31 -15.79
C GLY A 409 4.09 16.49 -14.93
N LYS A 410 3.73 16.12 -13.69
CA LYS A 410 4.65 15.38 -12.82
C LYS A 410 4.67 13.88 -13.16
N TYR A 411 3.53 13.31 -13.52
CA TYR A 411 3.35 11.87 -13.75
C TYR A 411 2.97 11.53 -15.19
N ASP A 412 2.64 12.52 -16.01
CA ASP A 412 2.03 12.34 -17.32
C ASP A 412 2.96 11.66 -18.33
N GLN A 413 4.27 11.78 -18.14
CA GLN A 413 5.27 11.14 -18.99
C GLN A 413 6.07 10.10 -18.21
N ALA A 414 6.24 8.91 -18.79
CA ALA A 414 7.13 7.91 -18.26
C ALA A 414 8.59 8.35 -18.42
N ILE A 415 9.42 8.02 -17.45
CA ILE A 415 10.87 8.24 -17.46
C ILE A 415 11.53 6.88 -17.59
N ASP A 416 12.37 6.74 -18.61
CA ASP A 416 13.22 5.57 -18.82
C ASP A 416 14.66 5.97 -18.57
N ARG A 417 15.27 5.42 -17.53
CA ARG A 417 16.67 5.66 -17.17
C ARG A 417 17.44 4.35 -17.15
N GLU A 418 18.77 4.44 -17.22
CA GLU A 418 19.63 3.27 -17.13
C GLU A 418 19.31 2.44 -15.87
N SER A 419 18.99 1.18 -16.06
CA SER A 419 18.49 0.25 -15.06
C SER A 419 19.13 -1.15 -15.22
N ALA A 420 18.63 -2.16 -14.57
CA ALA A 420 19.14 -3.52 -14.63
C ALA A 420 19.25 -4.05 -16.07
N TYR A 421 18.26 -3.76 -16.90
CA TYR A 421 18.21 -4.22 -18.29
C TYR A 421 19.40 -3.70 -19.11
N GLU A 422 19.63 -2.39 -19.12
CA GLU A 422 20.70 -1.76 -19.89
C GLU A 422 22.10 -2.20 -19.39
N ILE A 423 22.25 -2.28 -18.05
CA ILE A 423 23.52 -2.71 -17.44
C ILE A 423 23.84 -4.17 -17.79
N LEU A 424 22.86 -5.06 -17.69
CA LEU A 424 23.05 -6.47 -18.04
C LEU A 424 23.29 -6.67 -19.52
N GLN A 425 22.60 -5.93 -20.40
CA GLN A 425 22.88 -5.95 -21.83
C GLN A 425 24.32 -5.53 -22.16
N LYS A 426 24.83 -4.45 -21.55
CA LYS A 426 26.22 -4.00 -21.74
C LYS A 426 27.20 -5.08 -21.30
N ARG A 427 27.00 -5.68 -20.13
CA ARG A 427 27.86 -6.78 -19.64
C ARG A 427 27.88 -7.98 -20.59
N MET A 428 26.75 -8.32 -21.20
CA MET A 428 26.68 -9.41 -22.19
C MET A 428 27.42 -9.06 -23.49
N GLN A 429 27.35 -7.81 -23.94
CA GLN A 429 28.07 -7.34 -25.13
C GLN A 429 29.60 -7.29 -24.89
N GLU A 430 30.05 -6.76 -23.77
CA GLU A 430 31.44 -6.71 -23.36
C GLU A 430 32.04 -8.12 -23.21
N GLY A 431 31.28 -9.09 -22.70
CA GLY A 431 31.71 -10.50 -22.59
C GLY A 431 31.77 -11.25 -23.93
N THR A 432 31.12 -10.74 -25.00
CA THR A 432 31.17 -11.31 -26.35
C THR A 432 32.30 -10.70 -27.20
N ASP A 433 32.80 -9.53 -26.85
CA ASP A 433 33.93 -8.87 -27.58
C ASP A 433 35.31 -9.40 -27.16
N GLU A 434 35.42 -10.26 -26.14
CA GLU A 434 36.62 -11.06 -25.86
C GLU A 434 36.62 -12.34 -26.72
N GLU A 435 36.66 -12.23 -28.06
CA GLU A 435 36.99 -13.33 -28.97
C GLU A 435 38.50 -13.52 -29.11
N PRO A 436 38.93 -14.76 -29.31
CA PRO A 436 40.32 -15.17 -29.07
C PRO A 436 41.25 -14.61 -30.12
N LEU A 437 42.30 -13.97 -29.66
CA LEU A 437 43.52 -13.76 -30.46
C LEU A 437 43.98 -15.10 -30.99
N ASP A 438 44.04 -15.14 -32.31
CA ASP A 438 44.47 -16.14 -33.24
C ASP A 438 45.61 -17.08 -32.71
N GLY A 439 45.40 -18.35 -33.01
CA GLY A 439 46.23 -19.42 -32.56
C GLY A 439 47.63 -19.45 -33.16
N SER A 440 48.53 -19.79 -32.32
CA SER A 440 49.67 -20.66 -32.64
C SER A 440 50.20 -21.29 -31.35
N PRO A 441 50.50 -22.58 -31.32
CA PRO A 441 50.86 -23.30 -30.12
C PRO A 441 52.32 -23.05 -29.75
N PRO A 442 52.67 -22.73 -28.51
CA PRO A 442 54.01 -22.99 -28.01
C PRO A 442 54.07 -24.34 -27.27
N SER A 443 55.06 -25.08 -27.71
CA SER A 443 55.58 -26.30 -27.14
C SER A 443 55.83 -26.27 -25.63
N ASP A 444 55.63 -27.45 -25.06
CA ASP A 444 56.12 -27.94 -23.77
C ASP A 444 57.15 -27.10 -23.02
N LYS A 445 56.83 -26.77 -21.79
CA LYS A 445 57.78 -26.93 -20.65
C LYS A 445 57.04 -26.90 -19.31
N THR A 446 57.14 -28.01 -18.62
CA THR A 446 57.01 -28.24 -17.17
C THR A 446 57.21 -27.03 -16.28
N ALA A 447 56.27 -26.77 -15.39
CA ALA A 447 56.60 -26.38 -14.01
C ALA A 447 55.37 -26.52 -13.07
N GLN A 448 55.59 -27.28 -12.02
CA GLN A 448 54.80 -27.32 -10.79
C GLN A 448 54.73 -25.93 -10.17
N ALA A 449 53.54 -25.52 -9.72
CA ALA A 449 53.41 -24.66 -8.54
C ALA A 449 51.95 -24.58 -8.05
N SER A 450 51.74 -25.23 -6.96
CA SER A 450 51.10 -24.75 -5.71
C SER A 450 49.76 -24.04 -5.80
N ALA A 451 48.75 -24.76 -5.34
CA ALA A 451 47.49 -24.25 -4.81
C ALA A 451 47.71 -23.38 -3.56
N SER A 452 47.49 -22.08 -3.66
CA SER A 452 47.20 -21.20 -2.52
C SER A 452 46.79 -19.79 -3.01
N GLY A 453 45.52 -19.53 -3.22
CA GLY A 453 45.07 -18.22 -3.70
C GLY A 453 43.61 -17.85 -3.37
N GLY A 454 42.90 -18.73 -2.68
CA GLY A 454 41.46 -18.49 -2.46
C GLY A 454 41.08 -17.57 -1.28
N PHE A 455 41.95 -17.38 -0.31
CA PHE A 455 41.60 -16.64 0.92
C PHE A 455 42.16 -15.21 0.96
N ALA A 456 43.24 -14.93 0.30
CA ALA A 456 43.87 -13.60 0.28
C ALA A 456 43.11 -12.60 -0.61
N GLY A 457 42.52 -13.06 -1.72
CA GLY A 457 41.73 -12.21 -2.64
C GLY A 457 40.43 -11.70 -2.01
N VAL A 458 39.76 -12.55 -1.24
CA VAL A 458 38.52 -12.18 -0.55
C VAL A 458 38.75 -11.16 0.57
N MET A 459 39.91 -11.29 1.28
CA MET A 459 40.26 -10.33 2.33
C MET A 459 40.73 -8.98 1.77
N ALA A 460 41.40 -8.95 0.62
CA ALA A 460 41.77 -7.71 -0.06
C ALA A 460 40.54 -6.93 -0.52
N TRP A 461 39.55 -7.61 -1.08
CA TRP A 461 38.30 -7.01 -1.54
C TRP A 461 37.44 -6.47 -0.37
N ILE A 462 37.36 -7.20 0.75
CA ILE A 462 36.68 -6.74 1.98
C ILE A 462 37.38 -5.49 2.55
N THR A 463 38.71 -5.41 2.48
CA THR A 463 39.48 -4.27 2.97
C THR A 463 39.23 -3.03 2.10
N GLU A 464 39.06 -3.19 0.80
CA GLU A 464 38.79 -2.10 -0.14
C GLU A 464 37.38 -1.53 0.04
N ILE A 465 36.38 -2.39 0.26
CA ILE A 465 35.01 -1.97 0.58
C ILE A 465 34.95 -1.23 1.93
N VAL A 466 35.65 -1.72 2.95
CA VAL A 466 35.71 -1.05 4.26
C VAL A 466 36.40 0.32 4.14
N HIS A 467 37.45 0.47 3.34
CA HIS A 467 38.10 1.76 3.08
C HIS A 467 37.26 2.73 2.28
N SER A 468 36.45 2.26 1.33
CA SER A 468 35.50 3.08 0.56
C SER A 468 34.32 3.59 1.40
N ILE A 469 33.93 2.84 2.42
CA ILE A 469 32.82 3.18 3.33
C ILE A 469 33.26 4.04 4.52
N PHE A 470 34.51 3.90 4.97
CA PHE A 470 35.07 4.56 6.16
C PHE A 470 36.21 5.56 5.87
N GLY A 471 36.41 5.95 4.59
CA GLY A 471 37.43 6.91 4.20
C GLY A 471 37.47 8.15 5.10
N THR A 472 38.60 8.34 5.78
CA THR A 472 38.90 9.51 6.61
C THR A 472 39.11 10.73 5.72
N GLY A 473 38.10 11.60 5.66
CA GLY A 473 38.17 12.87 4.94
C GLY A 473 37.28 13.92 5.62
N HIS A 474 37.92 14.91 6.19
CA HIS A 474 37.30 16.12 6.76
C HIS A 474 36.48 16.89 5.71
N GLY A 475 35.24 17.24 6.03
CA GLY A 475 34.60 18.37 5.39
C GLY A 475 33.16 18.17 4.88
N ARG A 476 32.27 18.98 5.45
CA ARG A 476 30.95 19.42 5.00
C ARG A 476 29.80 18.40 5.06
N ARG A 477 28.86 18.73 5.96
CA ARG A 477 27.53 18.12 6.10
C ARG A 477 26.74 18.24 4.78
N THR A 478 26.76 17.21 3.96
CA THR A 478 25.83 17.04 2.85
C THR A 478 24.68 16.11 3.28
N ARG A 479 23.46 16.52 3.00
CA ARG A 479 22.26 15.70 3.24
C ARG A 479 22.33 14.43 2.42
N LEU A 480 22.28 13.28 3.08
CA LEU A 480 22.23 11.95 2.46
C LEU A 480 21.02 11.83 1.53
N THR A 481 21.23 11.33 0.32
CA THR A 481 20.18 11.00 -0.64
C THR A 481 19.33 9.82 -0.14
N ARG A 482 18.08 9.70 -0.66
CA ARG A 482 17.12 8.67 -0.23
C ARG A 482 17.68 7.25 -0.32
N GLY A 483 18.44 6.91 -1.38
CA GLY A 483 19.09 5.61 -1.54
C GLY A 483 20.12 5.27 -0.44
N GLN A 484 20.86 6.27 0.04
CA GLN A 484 21.84 6.08 1.12
C GLN A 484 21.20 5.86 2.50
N LYS A 485 19.96 6.34 2.71
CA LYS A 485 19.20 6.07 3.94
C LYS A 485 18.65 4.65 3.96
N VAL A 486 18.17 4.14 2.84
CA VAL A 486 17.66 2.77 2.70
C VAL A 486 18.80 1.77 2.85
N ALA A 487 19.95 2.00 2.19
CA ALA A 487 21.16 1.18 2.34
C ALA A 487 21.61 1.09 3.82
N ARG A 488 21.53 2.20 4.57
CA ARG A 488 21.93 2.25 5.98
C ARG A 488 20.98 1.48 6.92
N GLN A 489 19.71 1.38 6.57
CA GLN A 489 18.69 0.68 7.36
C GLN A 489 18.71 -0.83 7.11
N VAL A 490 18.92 -1.24 5.85
CA VAL A 490 19.13 -2.64 5.46
C VAL A 490 20.42 -3.19 6.05
N THR A 491 21.51 -2.44 5.99
CA THR A 491 22.80 -2.84 6.60
C THR A 491 22.68 -3.08 8.10
N ARG A 492 21.85 -2.30 8.83
CA ARG A 492 21.63 -2.51 10.27
C ARG A 492 20.89 -3.81 10.60
N SER A 493 19.90 -4.21 9.81
CA SER A 493 19.14 -5.44 10.07
C SER A 493 19.93 -6.69 9.73
N VAL A 494 20.70 -6.66 8.64
CA VAL A 494 21.54 -7.77 8.16
C VAL A 494 22.75 -7.96 9.07
N THR A 495 23.43 -6.89 9.47
CA THR A 495 24.59 -6.97 10.38
C THR A 495 24.21 -7.58 11.73
N ASN A 496 23.01 -7.27 12.26
CA ASN A 496 22.55 -7.84 13.53
C ASN A 496 22.20 -9.35 13.41
N GLN A 497 21.73 -9.81 12.27
CA GLN A 497 21.37 -11.21 12.04
C GLN A 497 22.61 -12.08 11.79
N ILE A 498 23.58 -11.57 11.02
CA ILE A 498 24.85 -12.28 10.73
C ILE A 498 25.75 -12.31 11.96
N ALA A 499 25.89 -11.20 12.69
CA ALA A 499 26.64 -11.16 13.94
C ALA A 499 26.06 -12.11 15.00
N GLY A 500 24.72 -12.24 15.06
CA GLY A 500 24.03 -13.18 15.95
C GLY A 500 24.29 -14.66 15.60
N LYS A 501 24.37 -15.01 14.31
CA LYS A 501 24.69 -16.37 13.85
C LYS A 501 26.16 -16.73 14.09
N ILE A 502 27.08 -15.86 13.72
CA ILE A 502 28.53 -16.06 13.92
C ILE A 502 28.86 -16.19 15.42
N ALA A 503 28.24 -15.37 16.28
CA ALA A 503 28.42 -15.45 17.73
C ALA A 503 27.85 -16.76 18.32
N ALA A 504 26.76 -17.30 17.74
CA ALA A 504 26.19 -18.57 18.16
C ALA A 504 27.05 -19.78 17.74
N ASP A 505 27.67 -19.71 16.56
CA ASP A 505 28.51 -20.80 16.02
C ASP A 505 29.88 -20.82 16.71
N ILE A 506 30.49 -19.68 17.00
CA ILE A 506 31.71 -19.58 17.81
C ILE A 506 31.45 -20.04 19.24
N GLY A 507 30.30 -19.69 19.84
CA GLY A 507 29.91 -20.12 21.16
C GLY A 507 29.69 -21.64 21.28
N LYS A 508 29.20 -22.29 20.21
CA LYS A 508 29.04 -23.75 20.14
C LYS A 508 30.36 -24.50 20.01
N SER A 509 31.35 -23.91 19.35
CA SER A 509 32.68 -24.52 19.18
C SER A 509 33.55 -24.47 20.45
N ILE A 510 33.26 -23.57 21.39
CA ILE A 510 34.09 -23.29 22.57
C ILE A 510 33.50 -23.83 23.88
N GLY A 511 32.22 -24.17 23.97
CA GLY A 511 31.66 -24.56 25.28
C GLY A 511 30.20 -25.01 25.33
N GLY A 512 29.67 -25.66 24.32
CA GLY A 512 28.34 -26.24 24.35
C GLY A 512 27.21 -25.22 24.57
N LYS A 513 26.06 -25.64 25.11
CA LYS A 513 24.88 -24.79 25.32
C LYS A 513 25.09 -23.57 26.23
N ALA A 514 26.03 -23.61 27.16
CA ALA A 514 26.35 -22.48 28.05
C ALA A 514 27.22 -21.40 27.39
N GLY A 515 28.12 -21.77 26.47
CA GLY A 515 28.99 -20.83 25.76
C GLY A 515 28.27 -19.94 24.76
N SER A 516 27.12 -20.38 24.21
CA SER A 516 26.35 -19.61 23.23
C SER A 516 25.64 -18.37 23.82
N SER A 517 25.37 -18.34 25.10
CA SER A 517 24.76 -17.20 25.80
C SER A 517 25.79 -16.11 26.13
N VAL A 518 27.00 -16.53 26.50
CA VAL A 518 28.12 -15.62 26.81
C VAL A 518 28.65 -14.96 25.53
N GLY A 519 28.78 -15.70 24.42
CA GLY A 519 29.19 -15.14 23.12
C GLY A 519 28.23 -14.05 22.60
N ARG A 520 26.93 -14.24 22.80
CA ARG A 520 25.90 -13.22 22.45
C ARG A 520 25.94 -11.98 23.33
N ALA A 521 26.33 -12.12 24.60
CA ALA A 521 26.45 -10.98 25.52
C ALA A 521 27.68 -10.13 25.21
N ILE A 522 28.80 -10.73 24.83
CA ILE A 522 30.04 -10.05 24.46
C ILE A 522 29.85 -9.25 23.16
N VAL A 523 29.22 -9.82 22.12
CA VAL A 523 28.97 -9.12 20.86
C VAL A 523 27.99 -7.95 21.04
N ARG A 524 26.98 -8.04 21.92
CA ARG A 524 26.13 -6.90 22.26
C ARG A 524 26.83 -5.79 23.03
N GLY A 525 27.76 -6.15 23.91
CA GLY A 525 28.52 -5.18 24.71
C GLY A 525 29.51 -4.36 23.86
N THR A 526 30.21 -5.01 22.92
CA THR A 526 31.22 -4.35 22.07
C THR A 526 30.58 -3.51 20.96
N MET A 527 29.45 -3.94 20.36
CA MET A 527 28.77 -3.15 19.32
C MET A 527 27.98 -1.95 19.88
N GLY A 528 27.51 -1.99 21.14
CA GLY A 528 26.86 -0.85 21.79
C GLY A 528 27.79 0.35 22.04
N GLY A 529 29.09 0.11 22.12
CA GLY A 529 30.13 1.14 22.29
C GLY A 529 30.53 1.85 20.98
N ILE A 530 30.44 1.15 19.85
CA ILE A 530 30.85 1.64 18.53
C ILE A 530 29.75 2.48 17.85
N LEU A 531 28.49 2.29 18.23
CA LEU A 531 27.33 3.00 17.65
C LEU A 531 26.94 4.30 18.38
N ARG A 532 27.68 4.69 19.43
CA ARG A 532 27.48 5.94 20.18
C ARG A 532 28.50 7.05 19.86
N ARG A 533 29.30 6.90 18.84
CA ARG A 533 30.18 7.97 18.33
C ARG A 533 29.80 8.45 16.94
#